data_d3977da8a6cb384b53895056ad887f2b
#
_entry.id   d3977da8a6cb384b53895056ad887f2b
#
_cell.length_a   1.000
_cell.length_b   1.000
_cell.length_c   1.000
_cell.angle_alpha   90.00
_cell.angle_beta   90.00
_cell.angle_gamma   90.00
#
_symmetry.space_group_name_H-M   'P 1'
#
loop_
_entity.id
_entity.type
_entity.pdbx_description
1 polymer ?
#
loop_
_entity_poly.entity_id
_entity_poly.type
_entity_poly.pdbx_seq_one_letter_code
_entity_poly.pdbx_strand_id
1 'polypeptide(L)'
;VLLDGKTLTTYTPNARARKLALMLPRMARTELITCFDVAAAGRYPYTGRLGILPDEDKQQVRDALHLVQADELAARDFTKISDGQRQRVLLARAVCQQPEILLLDEPTSFLDVKGKAELMAVLQTLAHEKNVAIIVTLHELELAQKLADAVVCVSPQGVSGVLTPKEAFARKNICPPFDLSDAQYTALFSEQHKP
;
A
#
# COMPACT_ATOMS: atom_id res chain seq x y z
N VAL A 1 -14.88 -13.22 -4.03
CA VAL A 1 -13.79 -12.49 -4.70
C VAL A 1 -13.13 -13.43 -5.70
N LEU A 2 -12.88 -12.92 -6.91
CA LEU A 2 -12.20 -13.62 -7.99
C LEU A 2 -10.82 -13.00 -8.22
N LEU A 3 -9.85 -13.84 -8.51
CA LEU A 3 -8.50 -13.48 -8.94
C LEU A 3 -8.21 -14.28 -10.22
N ASP A 4 -7.90 -13.61 -11.32
CA ASP A 4 -7.74 -14.23 -12.64
C ASP A 4 -8.91 -15.16 -13.03
N GLY A 5 -10.15 -14.71 -12.75
CA GLY A 5 -11.36 -15.48 -13.04
C GLY A 5 -11.63 -16.67 -12.11
N LYS A 6 -10.76 -16.96 -11.13
CA LYS A 6 -10.89 -18.06 -10.16
C LYS A 6 -11.20 -17.53 -8.76
N THR A 7 -12.00 -18.26 -8.01
CA THR A 7 -12.30 -17.91 -6.62
C THR A 7 -11.02 -17.98 -5.77
N LEU A 8 -10.78 -16.97 -4.90
CA LEU A 8 -9.59 -16.92 -4.04
C LEU A 8 -9.39 -18.18 -3.19
N THR A 9 -10.44 -18.86 -2.81
CA THR A 9 -10.40 -20.10 -2.01
C THR A 9 -9.86 -21.32 -2.77
N THR A 10 -9.80 -21.26 -4.10
CA THR A 10 -9.26 -22.36 -4.93
C THR A 10 -7.74 -22.33 -5.03
N TYR A 11 -7.11 -21.21 -4.69
CA TYR A 11 -5.65 -21.12 -4.65
C TYR A 11 -5.10 -21.75 -3.38
N THR A 12 -3.97 -22.46 -3.51
CA THR A 12 -3.20 -22.84 -2.32
C THR A 12 -2.69 -21.58 -1.59
N PRO A 13 -2.45 -21.64 -0.26
CA PRO A 13 -1.93 -20.48 0.46
C PRO A 13 -0.67 -19.87 -0.18
N ASN A 14 0.29 -20.70 -0.60
CA ASN A 14 1.51 -20.21 -1.24
C ASN A 14 1.25 -19.59 -2.62
N ALA A 15 0.41 -20.20 -3.46
CA ALA A 15 0.07 -19.67 -4.77
C ALA A 15 -0.64 -18.31 -4.64
N ARG A 16 -1.55 -18.16 -3.68
CA ARG A 16 -2.21 -16.90 -3.37
C ARG A 16 -1.22 -15.85 -2.87
N ALA A 17 -0.33 -16.25 -1.94
CA ALA A 17 0.66 -15.34 -1.37
C ALA A 17 1.70 -14.85 -2.41
N ARG A 18 1.97 -15.59 -3.47
CA ARG A 18 2.84 -15.12 -4.58
C ARG A 18 2.15 -14.11 -5.49
N LYS A 19 0.81 -14.08 -5.51
CA LYS A 19 0.04 -13.15 -6.33
C LYS A 19 -0.42 -11.92 -5.59
N LEU A 20 -0.76 -12.06 -4.31
CA LEU A 20 -1.45 -11.03 -3.54
C LEU A 20 -0.70 -10.78 -2.23
N ALA A 21 -0.23 -9.55 -2.05
CA ALA A 21 0.28 -9.06 -0.78
C ALA A 21 -0.72 -8.12 -0.11
N LEU A 22 -0.75 -8.16 1.21
CA LEU A 22 -1.59 -7.30 2.03
C LEU A 22 -0.73 -6.59 3.08
N MET A 23 -0.84 -5.28 3.12
CA MET A 23 -0.27 -4.45 4.17
C MET A 23 -1.40 -3.88 5.03
N LEU A 24 -1.45 -4.34 6.28
CA LEU A 24 -2.36 -3.82 7.30
C LEU A 24 -1.64 -2.74 8.14
N PRO A 25 -2.38 -1.76 8.69
CA PRO A 25 -1.78 -0.65 9.44
C PRO A 25 -1.11 -1.09 10.75
N ARG A 26 -1.44 -2.26 11.25
CA ARG A 26 -0.87 -2.80 12.49
C ARG A 26 -0.42 -4.25 12.32
N MET A 27 0.81 -4.50 12.75
CA MET A 27 1.34 -5.85 12.93
C MET A 27 1.44 -6.13 14.44
N ALA A 28 1.20 -7.39 14.85
CA ALA A 28 1.46 -7.80 16.21
C ALA A 28 2.90 -7.47 16.61
N ARG A 29 3.10 -6.92 17.81
CA ARG A 29 4.43 -6.64 18.33
C ARG A 29 5.11 -7.98 18.63
N THR A 30 6.16 -8.28 17.89
CA THR A 30 7.01 -9.43 18.12
C THR A 30 8.33 -8.89 18.66
N GLU A 31 8.67 -9.23 19.87
CA GLU A 31 9.93 -8.79 20.50
C GLU A 31 11.15 -9.50 19.88
N LEU A 32 12.29 -8.84 19.91
CA LEU A 32 13.59 -9.39 19.50
C LEU A 32 13.71 -9.77 18.02
N ILE A 33 12.95 -9.11 17.14
CA ILE A 33 13.09 -9.30 15.69
C ILE A 33 13.60 -8.03 15.01
N THR A 34 14.50 -8.18 14.06
CA THR A 34 15.07 -7.04 13.33
C THR A 34 14.11 -6.58 12.21
N CYS A 35 14.31 -5.35 11.72
CA CYS A 35 13.58 -4.86 10.55
C CYS A 35 13.84 -5.73 9.30
N PHE A 36 15.07 -6.27 9.18
CA PHE A 36 15.41 -7.22 8.14
C PHE A 36 14.54 -8.49 8.23
N ASP A 37 14.40 -9.07 9.43
CA ASP A 37 13.60 -10.28 9.64
C ASP A 37 12.11 -10.04 9.32
N VAL A 38 11.59 -8.86 9.69
CA VAL A 38 10.22 -8.46 9.32
C VAL A 38 10.04 -8.39 7.81
N ALA A 39 10.96 -7.75 7.09
CA ALA A 39 10.92 -7.69 5.63
C ALA A 39 11.10 -9.07 5.00
N ALA A 40 12.02 -9.89 5.55
CA ALA A 40 12.30 -11.26 5.11
C ALA A 40 11.10 -12.20 5.20
N ALA A 41 10.17 -11.95 6.13
CA ALA A 41 8.91 -12.71 6.20
C ALA A 41 8.09 -12.64 4.90
N GLY A 42 8.29 -11.60 4.06
CA GLY A 42 7.72 -11.53 2.72
C GLY A 42 8.20 -12.66 1.79
N ARG A 43 9.33 -13.30 2.09
CA ARG A 43 9.87 -14.41 1.29
C ARG A 43 9.32 -15.79 1.67
N TYR A 44 8.50 -15.92 2.73
CA TYR A 44 7.94 -17.22 3.14
C TYR A 44 7.23 -18.02 2.04
N PRO A 45 6.54 -17.41 1.07
CA PRO A 45 5.95 -18.17 -0.03
C PRO A 45 6.98 -18.86 -0.95
N TYR A 46 8.26 -18.49 -0.84
CA TYR A 46 9.36 -18.98 -1.67
C TYR A 46 10.33 -19.86 -0.90
N THR A 47 10.37 -19.75 0.44
CA THR A 47 11.21 -20.59 1.29
C THR A 47 10.58 -21.98 1.46
N GLY A 48 11.44 -23.01 1.61
CA GLY A 48 11.00 -24.37 1.90
C GLY A 48 10.50 -24.52 3.36
N ARG A 49 10.20 -25.75 3.75
CA ARG A 49 9.66 -26.10 5.09
C ARG A 49 10.54 -25.63 6.26
N LEU A 50 11.84 -25.49 6.05
CA LEU A 50 12.79 -25.06 7.08
C LEU A 50 12.92 -23.53 7.19
N GLY A 51 12.25 -22.76 6.33
CA GLY A 51 12.31 -21.31 6.36
C GLY A 51 13.71 -20.71 6.10
N ILE A 52 14.65 -21.52 5.58
CA ILE A 52 16.01 -21.05 5.26
C ILE A 52 15.94 -20.07 4.11
N LEU A 53 16.52 -18.90 4.29
CA LEU A 53 16.58 -17.85 3.30
C LEU A 53 17.86 -17.97 2.47
N PRO A 54 17.77 -18.35 1.19
CA PRO A 54 18.93 -18.35 0.27
C PRO A 54 19.49 -16.93 0.10
N ASP A 55 20.72 -16.82 -0.40
CA ASP A 55 21.35 -15.51 -0.59
C ASP A 55 20.63 -14.64 -1.62
N GLU A 56 20.03 -15.22 -2.63
CA GLU A 56 19.13 -14.53 -3.58
C GLU A 56 17.94 -13.88 -2.86
N ASP A 57 17.27 -14.61 -1.96
CA ASP A 57 16.16 -14.07 -1.18
C ASP A 57 16.63 -12.98 -0.20
N LYS A 58 17.81 -13.14 0.40
CA LYS A 58 18.40 -12.06 1.23
C LYS A 58 18.69 -10.80 0.42
N GLN A 59 19.07 -10.95 -0.86
CA GLN A 59 19.24 -9.80 -1.75
C GLN A 59 17.89 -9.14 -2.05
N GLN A 60 16.84 -9.91 -2.34
CA GLN A 60 15.49 -9.37 -2.52
C GLN A 60 15.00 -8.59 -1.28
N VAL A 61 15.35 -9.04 -0.07
CA VAL A 61 15.04 -8.31 1.16
C VAL A 61 15.77 -6.97 1.21
N ARG A 62 17.07 -6.95 0.87
CA ARG A 62 17.84 -5.70 0.83
C ARG A 62 17.30 -4.74 -0.22
N ASP A 63 16.98 -5.23 -1.41
CA ASP A 63 16.45 -4.43 -2.50
C ASP A 63 15.07 -3.83 -2.13
N ALA A 64 14.23 -4.60 -1.42
CA ALA A 64 12.95 -4.11 -0.93
C ALA A 64 13.12 -3.04 0.15
N LEU A 65 14.06 -3.22 1.09
CA LEU A 65 14.37 -2.20 2.11
C LEU A 65 14.95 -0.93 1.46
N HIS A 66 15.79 -1.09 0.45
CA HIS A 66 16.36 0.03 -0.31
C HIS A 66 15.26 0.83 -1.02
N LEU A 67 14.34 0.15 -1.71
CA LEU A 67 13.24 0.80 -2.41
C LEU A 67 12.40 1.69 -1.51
N VAL A 68 12.19 1.29 -0.26
CA VAL A 68 11.42 2.06 0.72
C VAL A 68 12.31 2.97 1.61
N GLN A 69 13.58 3.14 1.27
CA GLN A 69 14.54 3.97 2.00
C GLN A 69 14.65 3.57 3.49
N ALA A 70 14.78 2.28 3.76
CA ALA A 70 14.86 1.71 5.10
C ALA A 70 16.13 0.86 5.32
N ASP A 71 17.18 1.04 4.50
CA ASP A 71 18.42 0.27 4.58
C ASP A 71 19.08 0.37 5.96
N GLU A 72 19.16 1.58 6.50
CA GLU A 72 19.75 1.87 7.80
C GLU A 72 19.00 1.24 8.98
N LEU A 73 17.77 0.83 8.76
CA LEU A 73 16.93 0.19 9.77
C LEU A 73 17.13 -1.32 9.83
N ALA A 74 17.74 -1.94 8.82
CA ALA A 74 17.77 -3.40 8.65
C ALA A 74 18.16 -4.16 9.93
N ALA A 75 19.21 -3.73 10.63
CA ALA A 75 19.68 -4.36 11.86
C ALA A 75 18.98 -3.87 13.14
N ARG A 76 18.09 -2.87 13.04
CA ARG A 76 17.39 -2.34 14.21
C ARG A 76 16.27 -3.25 14.67
N ASP A 77 16.03 -3.25 15.96
CA ASP A 77 14.85 -3.87 16.56
C ASP A 77 13.59 -3.17 16.06
N PHE A 78 12.67 -3.94 15.44
CA PHE A 78 11.44 -3.43 14.85
C PHE A 78 10.52 -2.73 15.87
N THR A 79 10.62 -3.09 17.15
CA THR A 79 9.82 -2.45 18.20
C THR A 79 10.35 -1.08 18.61
N LYS A 80 11.64 -0.77 18.28
CA LYS A 80 12.36 0.44 18.72
C LYS A 80 12.49 1.51 17.63
N ILE A 81 11.72 1.39 16.55
CA ILE A 81 11.68 2.38 15.48
C ILE A 81 10.36 3.18 15.53
N SER A 82 10.33 4.35 14.88
CA SER A 82 9.14 5.20 14.80
C SER A 82 8.01 4.53 13.99
N ASP A 83 6.77 5.01 14.12
CA ASP A 83 5.63 4.47 13.37
C ASP A 83 5.82 4.65 11.86
N GLY A 84 6.34 5.79 11.40
CA GLY A 84 6.65 6.00 9.98
C GLY A 84 7.75 5.06 9.46
N GLN A 85 8.80 4.82 10.27
CA GLN A 85 9.83 3.84 9.92
C GLN A 85 9.25 2.42 9.89
N ARG A 86 8.36 2.10 10.83
CA ARG A 86 7.66 0.82 10.87
C ARG A 86 6.81 0.60 9.62
N GLN A 87 6.11 1.64 9.18
CA GLN A 87 5.32 1.63 7.95
C GLN A 87 6.17 1.29 6.73
N ARG A 88 7.36 1.91 6.58
CA ARG A 88 8.30 1.60 5.50
C ARG A 88 8.78 0.14 5.54
N VAL A 89 9.12 -0.38 6.71
CA VAL A 89 9.52 -1.80 6.84
C VAL A 89 8.39 -2.77 6.50
N LEU A 90 7.15 -2.45 6.88
CA LEU A 90 5.98 -3.26 6.51
C LEU A 90 5.70 -3.22 4.99
N LEU A 91 5.92 -2.07 4.36
CA LEU A 91 5.87 -1.97 2.90
C LEU A 91 6.98 -2.79 2.25
N ALA A 92 8.22 -2.74 2.77
CA ALA A 92 9.31 -3.58 2.30
C ALA A 92 8.95 -5.08 2.37
N ARG A 93 8.31 -5.53 3.45
CA ARG A 93 7.82 -6.90 3.57
C ARG A 93 6.85 -7.26 2.46
N ALA A 94 5.90 -6.38 2.16
CA ALA A 94 4.90 -6.62 1.12
C ALA A 94 5.53 -6.62 -0.28
N VAL A 95 6.46 -5.70 -0.56
CA VAL A 95 7.22 -5.63 -1.82
C VAL A 95 8.13 -6.85 -1.99
N CYS A 96 8.78 -7.29 -0.91
CA CYS A 96 9.68 -8.45 -0.89
C CYS A 96 8.95 -9.76 -1.28
N GLN A 97 7.63 -9.80 -1.11
CA GLN A 97 6.78 -10.89 -1.55
C GLN A 97 6.66 -10.97 -3.09
N GLN A 98 7.06 -9.92 -3.82
CA GLN A 98 6.96 -9.81 -5.29
C GLN A 98 5.56 -10.12 -5.81
N PRO A 99 4.52 -9.44 -5.29
CA PRO A 99 3.15 -9.71 -5.64
C PRO A 99 2.79 -9.14 -7.02
N GLU A 100 1.79 -9.72 -7.66
CA GLU A 100 1.11 -9.13 -8.82
C GLU A 100 0.13 -8.03 -8.38
N ILE A 101 -0.45 -8.18 -7.19
CA ILE A 101 -1.43 -7.24 -6.60
C ILE A 101 -1.01 -6.90 -5.18
N LEU A 102 -0.95 -5.61 -4.86
CA LEU A 102 -0.65 -5.09 -3.54
C LEU A 102 -1.86 -4.36 -2.97
N LEU A 103 -2.37 -4.86 -1.85
CA LEU A 103 -3.45 -4.22 -1.09
C LEU A 103 -2.84 -3.48 0.11
N LEU A 104 -3.19 -2.19 0.25
CA LEU A 104 -2.75 -1.37 1.38
C LEU A 104 -3.97 -0.75 2.07
N ASP A 105 -4.06 -0.97 3.35
CA ASP A 105 -5.13 -0.42 4.17
C ASP A 105 -4.59 0.78 4.96
N GLU A 106 -5.06 1.99 4.61
CA GLU A 106 -4.66 3.27 5.21
C GLU A 106 -3.13 3.45 5.39
N PRO A 107 -2.30 3.25 4.35
CA PRO A 107 -0.85 3.24 4.50
C PRO A 107 -0.26 4.62 4.83
N THR A 108 -1.05 5.69 4.71
CA THR A 108 -0.66 7.08 5.03
C THR A 108 -0.88 7.45 6.49
N SER A 109 -1.61 6.62 7.24
CA SER A 109 -1.82 6.82 8.67
C SER A 109 -0.47 6.86 9.40
N PHE A 110 -0.31 7.81 10.33
CA PHE A 110 0.92 8.03 11.12
C PHE A 110 2.12 8.58 10.35
N LEU A 111 1.98 8.96 9.07
CA LEU A 111 3.03 9.60 8.30
C LEU A 111 2.86 11.13 8.30
N ASP A 112 3.98 11.83 8.41
CA ASP A 112 4.04 13.26 8.14
C ASP A 112 3.96 13.54 6.62
N VAL A 113 3.92 14.80 6.24
CA VAL A 113 3.78 15.22 4.83
C VAL A 113 4.90 14.62 3.97
N LYS A 114 6.14 14.60 4.47
CA LYS A 114 7.28 14.04 3.75
C LYS A 114 7.14 12.53 3.59
N GLY A 115 6.82 11.81 4.66
CA GLY A 115 6.61 10.36 4.63
C GLY A 115 5.48 9.94 3.69
N LYS A 116 4.38 10.72 3.63
CA LYS A 116 3.30 10.49 2.66
C LYS A 116 3.79 10.64 1.22
N ALA A 117 4.56 11.70 0.92
CA ALA A 117 5.11 11.92 -0.42
C ALA A 117 6.06 10.79 -0.83
N GLU A 118 6.95 10.37 0.08
CA GLU A 118 7.89 9.25 -0.16
C GLU A 118 7.14 7.93 -0.41
N LEU A 119 6.13 7.62 0.41
CA LEU A 119 5.29 6.44 0.23
C LEU A 119 4.62 6.45 -1.15
N MET A 120 3.98 7.57 -1.53
CA MET A 120 3.29 7.66 -2.81
C MET A 120 4.24 7.52 -3.99
N ALA A 121 5.46 8.07 -3.93
CA ALA A 121 6.48 7.89 -4.95
C ALA A 121 6.87 6.40 -5.11
N VAL A 122 7.03 5.67 -4.01
CA VAL A 122 7.28 4.22 -4.04
C VAL A 122 6.12 3.47 -4.69
N LEU A 123 4.87 3.80 -4.33
CA LEU A 123 3.70 3.15 -4.91
C LEU A 123 3.58 3.41 -6.42
N GLN A 124 3.87 4.64 -6.87
CA GLN A 124 3.90 4.96 -8.29
C GLN A 124 4.99 4.18 -9.04
N THR A 125 6.19 4.08 -8.48
CA THR A 125 7.26 3.25 -9.06
C THR A 125 6.83 1.78 -9.16
N LEU A 126 6.20 1.22 -8.13
CA LEU A 126 5.70 -0.14 -8.15
C LEU A 126 4.62 -0.35 -9.22
N ALA A 127 3.67 0.60 -9.35
CA ALA A 127 2.58 0.50 -10.30
C ALA A 127 3.07 0.64 -11.76
N HIS A 128 3.84 1.69 -12.05
CA HIS A 128 4.14 2.06 -13.44
C HIS A 128 5.43 1.44 -13.97
N GLU A 129 6.43 1.17 -13.11
CA GLU A 129 7.71 0.59 -13.55
C GLU A 129 7.80 -0.92 -13.28
N LYS A 130 7.14 -1.40 -12.22
CA LYS A 130 7.17 -2.82 -11.85
C LYS A 130 5.88 -3.57 -12.22
N ASN A 131 4.89 -2.89 -12.81
CA ASN A 131 3.59 -3.44 -13.22
C ASN A 131 2.84 -4.16 -12.08
N VAL A 132 2.93 -3.65 -10.85
CA VAL A 132 2.17 -4.15 -9.72
C VAL A 132 0.83 -3.43 -9.67
N ALA A 133 -0.28 -4.17 -9.71
CA ALA A 133 -1.60 -3.59 -9.48
C ALA A 133 -1.74 -3.20 -8.00
N ILE A 134 -2.04 -1.93 -7.73
CA ILE A 134 -2.12 -1.40 -6.36
C ILE A 134 -3.56 -1.00 -6.05
N ILE A 135 -4.10 -1.51 -4.95
CA ILE A 135 -5.35 -1.06 -4.36
C ILE A 135 -5.04 -0.50 -2.98
N VAL A 136 -5.36 0.77 -2.78
CA VAL A 136 -5.06 1.48 -1.54
C VAL A 136 -6.32 2.17 -1.00
N THR A 137 -6.59 2.04 0.30
CA THR A 137 -7.61 2.84 0.98
C THR A 137 -6.97 4.13 1.48
N LEU A 138 -7.60 5.26 1.20
CA LEU A 138 -7.11 6.59 1.58
C LEU A 138 -8.26 7.42 2.14
N HIS A 139 -7.98 8.19 3.18
CA HIS A 139 -8.85 9.25 3.68
C HIS A 139 -8.51 10.62 3.08
N GLU A 140 -7.27 10.78 2.59
CA GLU A 140 -6.80 12.02 2.00
C GLU A 140 -7.25 12.13 0.53
N LEU A 141 -8.37 12.83 0.33
CA LEU A 141 -8.98 12.99 -0.99
C LEU A 141 -8.03 13.62 -2.01
N GLU A 142 -7.20 14.58 -1.58
CA GLU A 142 -6.24 15.25 -2.45
C GLU A 142 -5.15 14.29 -2.98
N LEU A 143 -4.70 13.35 -2.15
CA LEU A 143 -3.74 12.33 -2.59
C LEU A 143 -4.38 11.39 -3.61
N ALA A 144 -5.60 10.92 -3.34
CA ALA A 144 -6.33 10.07 -4.26
C ALA A 144 -6.57 10.78 -5.61
N GLN A 145 -6.94 12.05 -5.59
CA GLN A 145 -7.17 12.84 -6.80
C GLN A 145 -5.93 13.00 -7.67
N LYS A 146 -4.76 13.21 -7.04
CA LYS A 146 -3.51 13.50 -7.76
C LYS A 146 -2.78 12.26 -8.26
N LEU A 147 -2.96 11.13 -7.60
CA LEU A 147 -2.05 9.98 -7.76
C LEU A 147 -2.74 8.70 -8.24
N ALA A 148 -4.06 8.59 -8.12
CA ALA A 148 -4.77 7.39 -8.53
C ALA A 148 -5.02 7.39 -10.05
N ASP A 149 -4.88 6.22 -10.68
CA ASP A 149 -5.30 6.00 -12.07
C ASP A 149 -6.82 5.76 -12.14
N ALA A 150 -7.40 5.18 -11.08
CA ALA A 150 -8.82 4.92 -10.94
C ALA A 150 -9.25 5.05 -9.48
N VAL A 151 -10.50 5.42 -9.24
CA VAL A 151 -11.07 5.67 -7.91
C VAL A 151 -12.37 4.91 -7.74
N VAL A 152 -12.54 4.31 -6.57
CA VAL A 152 -13.81 3.76 -6.09
C VAL A 152 -14.17 4.47 -4.80
N CYS A 153 -15.32 5.14 -4.77
CA CYS A 153 -15.82 5.80 -3.56
C CYS A 153 -16.66 4.80 -2.75
N VAL A 154 -16.35 4.69 -1.47
CA VAL A 154 -17.10 3.87 -0.50
C VAL A 154 -17.74 4.79 0.52
N SER A 155 -19.03 4.65 0.72
CA SER A 155 -19.81 5.47 1.65
C SER A 155 -20.91 4.63 2.32
N PRO A 156 -21.60 5.14 3.37
CA PRO A 156 -22.75 4.47 3.95
C PRO A 156 -23.89 4.21 2.96
N GLN A 157 -23.98 5.00 1.88
CA GLN A 157 -25.00 4.87 0.84
C GLN A 157 -24.66 3.78 -0.18
N GLY A 158 -23.41 3.33 -0.23
CA GLY A 158 -22.97 2.27 -1.14
C GLY A 158 -21.55 2.46 -1.68
N VAL A 159 -21.27 1.70 -2.72
CA VAL A 159 -19.99 1.70 -3.42
C VAL A 159 -20.20 2.17 -4.84
N SER A 160 -19.38 3.13 -5.29
CA SER A 160 -19.44 3.59 -6.69
C SER A 160 -18.93 2.51 -7.67
N GLY A 161 -19.17 2.71 -8.96
CA GLY A 161 -18.36 2.05 -9.98
C GLY A 161 -16.91 2.54 -9.96
N VAL A 162 -16.07 1.94 -10.80
CA VAL A 162 -14.70 2.41 -11.06
C VAL A 162 -14.79 3.69 -11.90
N LEU A 163 -14.22 4.77 -11.40
CA LEU A 163 -14.26 6.10 -12.00
C LEU A 163 -12.83 6.60 -12.27
N THR A 164 -12.67 7.45 -13.27
CA THR A 164 -11.43 8.24 -13.38
C THR A 164 -11.36 9.25 -12.22
N PRO A 165 -10.17 9.73 -11.82
CA PRO A 165 -10.07 10.76 -10.79
C PRO A 165 -10.93 11.99 -11.09
N LYS A 166 -10.94 12.45 -12.35
CA LYS A 166 -11.77 13.58 -12.77
C LYS A 166 -13.27 13.35 -12.56
N GLU A 167 -13.75 12.15 -12.83
CA GLU A 167 -15.15 11.78 -12.60
C GLU A 167 -15.45 11.61 -11.12
N ALA A 168 -14.59 10.92 -10.37
CA ALA A 168 -14.77 10.66 -8.95
C ALA A 168 -14.86 11.96 -8.15
N PHE A 169 -13.97 12.91 -8.43
CA PHE A 169 -13.91 14.20 -7.74
C PHE A 169 -14.80 15.29 -8.36
N ALA A 170 -15.59 14.97 -9.39
CA ALA A 170 -16.65 15.87 -9.83
C ALA A 170 -17.69 16.05 -8.72
N ARG A 171 -18.15 17.31 -8.50
CA ARG A 171 -19.07 17.68 -7.42
C ARG A 171 -20.24 16.69 -7.21
N LYS A 172 -20.89 16.30 -8.31
CA LYS A 172 -22.03 15.38 -8.30
C LYS A 172 -21.72 13.98 -7.77
N ASN A 173 -20.45 13.55 -7.82
CA ASN A 173 -20.01 12.23 -7.42
C ASN A 173 -19.33 12.21 -6.05
N ILE A 174 -18.64 13.31 -5.64
CA ILE A 174 -17.92 13.35 -4.37
C ILE A 174 -18.76 13.94 -3.22
N CYS A 175 -19.60 14.96 -3.51
CA CYS A 175 -20.37 15.60 -2.44
C CYS A 175 -21.35 14.67 -1.73
N PRO A 176 -22.20 13.88 -2.43
CA PRO A 176 -23.20 13.04 -1.77
C PRO A 176 -22.59 11.96 -0.86
N PRO A 177 -21.57 11.18 -1.30
CA PRO A 177 -20.96 10.16 -0.46
C PRO A 177 -20.30 10.68 0.82
N PHE A 178 -19.78 11.92 0.77
CA PHE A 178 -19.04 12.53 1.88
C PHE A 178 -19.82 13.64 2.60
N ASP A 179 -21.11 13.83 2.25
CA ASP A 179 -21.99 14.87 2.81
C ASP A 179 -21.36 16.29 2.76
N LEU A 180 -20.68 16.59 1.65
CA LEU A 180 -20.02 17.87 1.45
C LEU A 180 -21.00 18.91 0.95
N SER A 181 -21.07 20.05 1.65
CA SER A 181 -21.75 21.25 1.16
C SER A 181 -20.98 21.87 -0.01
N ASP A 182 -21.66 22.71 -0.78
CA ASP A 182 -21.07 23.45 -1.89
C ASP A 182 -19.88 24.32 -1.49
N ALA A 183 -19.94 24.94 -0.32
CA ALA A 183 -18.85 25.73 0.22
C ALA A 183 -17.63 24.88 0.58
N GLN A 184 -17.85 23.71 1.19
CA GLN A 184 -16.79 22.76 1.52
C GLN A 184 -16.15 22.17 0.26
N TYR A 185 -16.93 21.78 -0.74
CA TYR A 185 -16.40 21.33 -2.02
C TYR A 185 -15.51 22.40 -2.66
N THR A 186 -15.98 23.64 -2.71
CA THR A 186 -15.21 24.75 -3.28
C THR A 186 -13.91 24.98 -2.51
N ALA A 187 -13.94 24.91 -1.19
CA ALA A 187 -12.74 25.09 -0.37
C ALA A 187 -11.70 23.97 -0.59
N LEU A 188 -12.13 22.72 -0.80
CA LEU A 188 -11.23 21.57 -0.99
C LEU A 188 -10.70 21.43 -2.42
N PHE A 189 -11.47 21.83 -3.43
CA PHE A 189 -11.18 21.46 -4.83
C PHE A 189 -11.11 22.63 -5.81
N SER A 190 -11.34 23.89 -5.39
CA SER A 190 -11.41 25.04 -6.30
C SER A 190 -10.06 25.62 -6.75
N GLU A 191 -8.93 25.24 -6.17
CA GLU A 191 -7.62 25.77 -6.58
C GLU A 191 -7.04 25.16 -7.87
N GLN A 192 -7.70 24.16 -8.47
CA GLN A 192 -7.17 23.44 -9.64
C GLN A 192 -7.65 23.98 -10.99
N HIS A 193 -8.35 25.12 -11.01
CA HIS A 193 -8.85 25.76 -12.25
C HIS A 193 -8.38 27.21 -12.40
N LYS A 194 -7.18 27.55 -11.89
CA LYS A 194 -6.50 28.77 -12.38
C LYS A 194 -5.68 28.40 -13.62
N PRO A 195 -5.88 29.12 -14.71
CA PRO A 195 -5.24 28.92 -16.01
C PRO A 195 -3.72 29.04 -15.95
#